data_14f05d41fb7f4c93098c32867fa5546b
#
_entry.id   14f05d41fb7f4c93098c32867fa5546b
#
_cell.length_a   1.000
_cell.length_b   1.000
_cell.length_c   1.000
_cell.angle_alpha   90.00
_cell.angle_beta   90.00
_cell.angle_gamma   90.00
#
_symmetry.space_group_name_H-M   'P 1'
#
loop_
_entity.id
_entity.type
_entity.pdbx_description
1 polymer ?
#
loop_
_entity_poly.entity_id
_entity_poly.type
_entity_poly.pdbx_seq_one_letter_code
_entity_poly.pdbx_strand_id
1 'polypeptide(L)'
;MLANLLLRTEYSFMQSLCALKDVVKRSKELGYDSLAIVDFGNLHGGYKFYKECLKNDVKPIIGIEIELVKEDCKIPFQLYAMDNFGYQNLFKIASRYKIDRESIDINYIQKFGLGILGILSADSIIVQNQNSAYLKQLKETLSKFFISITSNDLNNDYEKLHEYLNYLGLEEVALQDTRYLDSSDFESYQVLRAISENKNVNDIKIDGQDYRLYSTNEYINTFNKYPYLIENNKLIVKLCNVSIKNDGLLLPEFDSKLNADEYLKALCFKGLEKRLGNVSDRYIERAIKELDTIKKMGFADYFLIVWDYVKFAKKSGILVGPGRGSAPASLVSYSLGITDIDPIKNQLLFERFLNIERISMPDIDIDFPDNERDLVIRYVGEKYGMNRVAHIAT
;
A
#
# COMPACT_ATOMS: atom_id res chain seq x y z
N MET A 1 21.93 12.91 7.19
CA MET A 1 20.65 12.90 6.44
C MET A 1 19.58 13.53 7.31
N LEU A 2 18.80 14.44 6.76
CA LEU A 2 17.67 15.12 7.42
C LEU A 2 16.40 14.79 6.65
N ALA A 3 15.25 14.63 7.35
CA ALA A 3 13.97 14.36 6.73
C ALA A 3 12.91 15.39 7.17
N ASN A 4 11.99 15.74 6.25
CA ASN A 4 10.68 16.19 6.68
C ASN A 4 9.90 14.94 7.17
N LEU A 5 9.56 14.93 8.47
CA LEU A 5 8.97 13.75 9.13
C LEU A 5 7.44 13.74 9.10
N LEU A 6 6.76 14.86 8.84
CA LEU A 6 5.30 14.92 8.77
C LEU A 6 4.87 15.55 7.44
N LEU A 7 4.82 14.71 6.42
CA LEU A 7 4.30 15.04 5.10
C LEU A 7 3.00 14.28 4.84
N ARG A 8 1.92 15.00 4.62
CA ARG A 8 0.67 14.46 4.10
C ARG A 8 0.62 14.65 2.59
N THR A 9 0.14 13.64 1.87
CA THR A 9 0.01 13.69 0.41
C THR A 9 -1.46 13.75 -0.03
N GLU A 10 -1.70 13.70 -1.34
CA GLU A 10 -3.06 13.57 -1.93
C GLU A 10 -3.84 12.37 -1.38
N TYR A 11 -3.18 11.39 -0.75
CA TYR A 11 -3.83 10.26 -0.09
C TYR A 11 -4.40 10.61 1.29
N SER A 12 -4.05 11.74 1.87
CA SER A 12 -4.75 12.38 2.99
C SER A 12 -5.89 13.23 2.44
N PHE A 13 -6.99 12.57 2.06
CA PHE A 13 -8.10 13.18 1.32
C PHE A 13 -8.58 14.48 1.97
N MET A 14 -8.63 15.57 1.19
CA MET A 14 -9.04 16.92 1.59
C MET A 14 -8.17 17.57 2.68
N GLN A 15 -6.95 17.07 2.91
CA GLN A 15 -6.06 17.62 3.94
C GLN A 15 -4.73 18.15 3.40
N SER A 16 -4.34 17.79 2.17
CA SER A 16 -3.07 18.18 1.56
C SER A 16 -3.20 18.39 0.06
N LEU A 17 -2.39 19.32 -0.47
CA LEU A 17 -2.19 19.57 -1.90
C LEU A 17 -0.93 18.89 -2.44
N CYS A 18 -0.15 18.21 -1.60
CA CYS A 18 1.11 17.57 -2.02
C CYS A 18 0.85 16.35 -2.93
N ALA A 19 0.96 16.53 -4.23
CA ALA A 19 1.02 15.42 -5.16
C ALA A 19 2.34 14.65 -4.98
N LEU A 20 2.27 13.33 -4.84
CA LEU A 20 3.38 12.47 -4.42
C LEU A 20 4.64 12.64 -5.28
N LYS A 21 4.49 12.68 -6.61
CA LYS A 21 5.63 12.86 -7.52
C LYS A 21 6.31 14.22 -7.36
N ASP A 22 5.49 15.25 -7.20
CA ASP A 22 5.98 16.63 -7.16
C ASP A 22 6.69 16.91 -5.84
N VAL A 23 6.14 16.41 -4.72
CA VAL A 23 6.74 16.61 -3.39
C VAL A 23 8.07 15.89 -3.25
N VAL A 24 8.24 14.68 -3.79
CA VAL A 24 9.53 13.97 -3.74
C VAL A 24 10.59 14.71 -4.54
N LYS A 25 10.24 15.16 -5.76
CA LYS A 25 11.17 15.96 -6.58
C LYS A 25 11.53 17.27 -5.88
N ARG A 26 10.52 18.01 -5.39
CA ARG A 26 10.72 19.28 -4.72
C ARG A 26 11.55 19.15 -3.45
N SER A 27 11.35 18.08 -2.65
CA SER A 27 12.17 17.79 -1.47
C SER A 27 13.64 17.65 -1.82
N LYS A 28 13.97 16.94 -2.90
CA LYS A 28 15.35 16.80 -3.35
C LYS A 28 15.98 18.15 -3.75
N GLU A 29 15.23 19.00 -4.46
CA GLU A 29 15.65 20.36 -4.83
C GLU A 29 15.91 21.24 -3.60
N LEU A 30 15.12 21.05 -2.53
CA LEU A 30 15.25 21.75 -1.26
C LEU A 30 16.31 21.17 -0.31
N GLY A 31 17.05 20.15 -0.77
CA GLY A 31 18.23 19.60 -0.08
C GLY A 31 17.95 18.41 0.83
N TYR A 32 16.76 17.79 0.79
CA TYR A 32 16.47 16.61 1.58
C TYR A 32 17.10 15.34 0.96
N ASP A 33 17.76 14.55 1.79
CA ASP A 33 18.25 13.21 1.46
C ASP A 33 17.26 12.11 1.89
N SER A 34 16.26 12.47 2.68
CA SER A 34 15.25 11.56 3.21
C SER A 34 13.91 12.27 3.31
N LEU A 35 12.83 11.52 3.18
CA LEU A 35 11.48 12.06 3.27
C LEU A 35 10.57 11.03 3.92
N ALA A 36 9.64 11.46 4.78
CA ALA A 36 8.62 10.58 5.33
C ALA A 36 7.27 10.84 4.64
N ILE A 37 6.49 9.78 4.40
CA ILE A 37 5.06 9.88 4.11
C ILE A 37 4.28 9.50 5.36
N VAL A 38 3.31 10.34 5.76
CA VAL A 38 2.49 10.13 6.97
C VAL A 38 1.05 10.55 6.66
N ASP A 39 0.39 9.77 5.81
CA ASP A 39 -0.99 10.04 5.44
C ASP A 39 -1.97 9.66 6.54
N PHE A 40 -3.09 10.38 6.62
CA PHE A 40 -4.09 10.20 7.64
C PHE A 40 -4.89 8.92 7.44
N GLY A 41 -4.73 8.01 8.38
CA GLY A 41 -5.49 6.76 8.50
C GLY A 41 -5.27 5.73 7.40
N ASN A 42 -4.26 5.87 6.54
CA ASN A 42 -4.02 4.92 5.47
C ASN A 42 -2.54 4.86 5.03
N LEU A 43 -2.20 3.78 4.29
CA LEU A 43 -0.87 3.54 3.70
C LEU A 43 -0.93 3.45 2.16
N HIS A 44 -1.98 3.98 1.54
CA HIS A 44 -2.26 3.79 0.12
C HIS A 44 -1.16 4.36 -0.79
N GLY A 45 -0.56 5.49 -0.40
CA GLY A 45 0.55 6.12 -1.11
C GLY A 45 1.90 5.43 -0.91
N GLY A 46 2.04 4.59 0.12
CA GLY A 46 3.35 4.12 0.62
C GLY A 46 4.23 3.43 -0.42
N TYR A 47 3.68 2.50 -1.21
CA TYR A 47 4.47 1.81 -2.26
C TYR A 47 4.88 2.74 -3.41
N LYS A 48 3.96 3.59 -3.86
CA LYS A 48 4.25 4.55 -4.93
C LYS A 48 5.28 5.58 -4.47
N PHE A 49 5.15 6.06 -3.23
CA PHE A 49 6.12 6.92 -2.58
C PHE A 49 7.50 6.28 -2.49
N TYR A 50 7.58 5.03 -2.00
CA TYR A 50 8.84 4.28 -1.91
C TYR A 50 9.55 4.22 -3.25
N LYS A 51 8.85 3.87 -4.33
CA LYS A 51 9.43 3.81 -5.68
C LYS A 51 9.88 5.17 -6.20
N GLU A 52 9.08 6.22 -5.98
CA GLU A 52 9.43 7.56 -6.45
C GLU A 52 10.63 8.14 -5.67
N CYS A 53 10.73 7.86 -4.37
CA CYS A 53 11.90 8.22 -3.57
C CYS A 53 13.18 7.56 -4.09
N LEU A 54 13.16 6.24 -4.33
CA LEU A 54 14.33 5.52 -4.87
C LEU A 54 14.75 6.06 -6.23
N LYS A 55 13.81 6.42 -7.09
CA LYS A 55 14.07 7.00 -8.42
C LYS A 55 14.78 8.36 -8.34
N ASN A 56 14.55 9.12 -7.28
CA ASN A 56 15.12 10.46 -7.07
C ASN A 56 16.29 10.47 -6.06
N ASP A 57 16.84 9.31 -5.70
CA ASP A 57 17.90 9.17 -4.67
C ASP A 57 17.53 9.83 -3.35
N VAL A 58 16.30 9.64 -2.90
CA VAL A 58 15.77 10.06 -1.60
C VAL A 58 15.47 8.82 -0.77
N LYS A 59 15.90 8.78 0.50
CA LYS A 59 15.59 7.69 1.40
C LYS A 59 14.11 7.77 1.86
N PRO A 60 13.27 6.76 1.57
CA PRO A 60 11.88 6.76 2.01
C PRO A 60 11.76 6.36 3.48
N ILE A 61 10.90 7.06 4.22
CA ILE A 61 10.42 6.68 5.55
C ILE A 61 8.90 6.51 5.45
N ILE A 62 8.37 5.37 5.88
CA ILE A 62 6.96 5.07 5.77
C ILE A 62 6.31 5.11 7.14
N GLY A 63 5.30 5.95 7.27
CA GLY A 63 4.50 6.13 8.45
C GLY A 63 3.01 6.27 8.12
N ILE A 64 2.24 6.42 9.18
CA ILE A 64 0.79 6.68 9.15
C ILE A 64 0.44 7.62 10.30
N GLU A 65 -0.49 8.54 10.10
CA GLU A 65 -1.14 9.24 11.18
C GLU A 65 -2.47 8.58 11.52
N ILE A 66 -2.72 8.32 12.79
CA ILE A 66 -3.97 7.79 13.31
C ILE A 66 -4.53 8.69 14.40
N GLU A 67 -5.79 8.50 14.75
CA GLU A 67 -6.35 9.02 16.00
C GLU A 67 -6.22 7.98 17.10
N LEU A 68 -5.30 8.23 18.04
CA LEU A 68 -5.19 7.44 19.27
C LEU A 68 -6.31 7.83 20.21
N VAL A 69 -7.12 6.87 20.63
CA VAL A 69 -8.25 7.13 21.55
C VAL A 69 -7.82 6.89 22.99
N LYS A 70 -8.06 7.90 23.82
CA LYS A 70 -7.95 7.81 25.28
C LYS A 70 -9.19 8.45 25.89
N GLU A 71 -10.00 7.63 26.59
CA GLU A 71 -11.31 8.04 27.06
C GLU A 71 -12.16 8.58 25.89
N ASP A 72 -12.68 9.80 25.97
CA ASP A 72 -13.46 10.42 24.90
C ASP A 72 -12.59 11.31 23.96
N CYS A 73 -11.26 11.32 24.16
CA CYS A 73 -10.35 12.16 23.37
C CYS A 73 -9.74 11.37 22.23
N LYS A 74 -9.72 12.01 21.04
CA LYS A 74 -9.00 11.55 19.84
C LYS A 74 -7.75 12.40 19.68
N ILE A 75 -6.59 11.76 19.64
CA ILE A 75 -5.29 12.40 19.67
C ILE A 75 -4.53 12.01 18.40
N PRO A 76 -4.16 12.98 17.54
CA PRO A 76 -3.31 12.70 16.39
C PRO A 76 -1.99 12.08 16.83
N PHE A 77 -1.65 10.92 16.23
CA PHE A 77 -0.48 10.16 16.60
C PHE A 77 0.19 9.59 15.36
N GLN A 78 1.46 9.96 15.14
CA GLN A 78 2.23 9.52 14.00
C GLN A 78 3.03 8.26 14.36
N LEU A 79 2.92 7.25 13.51
CA LEU A 79 3.62 5.96 13.64
C LEU A 79 4.48 5.71 12.42
N TYR A 80 5.72 5.30 12.61
CA TYR A 80 6.70 5.06 11.55
C TYR A 80 7.25 3.65 11.64
N ALA A 81 7.39 2.99 10.50
CA ALA A 81 8.05 1.69 10.43
C ALA A 81 9.57 1.85 10.53
N MET A 82 10.18 1.18 11.49
CA MET A 82 11.64 1.13 11.62
C MET A 82 12.25 0.10 10.67
N ASP A 83 11.54 -0.98 10.41
CA ASP A 83 11.94 -2.10 9.57
C ASP A 83 10.73 -2.74 8.86
N ASN A 84 10.94 -3.83 8.14
CA ASN A 84 9.86 -4.54 7.44
C ASN A 84 8.85 -5.19 8.39
N PHE A 85 9.25 -5.57 9.60
CA PHE A 85 8.33 -6.08 10.61
C PHE A 85 7.40 -4.98 11.13
N GLY A 86 7.96 -3.81 11.46
CA GLY A 86 7.18 -2.62 11.79
C GLY A 86 6.25 -2.20 10.66
N TYR A 87 6.70 -2.30 9.40
CA TYR A 87 5.85 -2.01 8.24
C TYR A 87 4.64 -2.95 8.16
N GLN A 88 4.83 -4.25 8.40
CA GLN A 88 3.71 -5.20 8.48
C GLN A 88 2.75 -4.87 9.65
N ASN A 89 3.27 -4.40 10.77
CA ASN A 89 2.45 -3.98 11.89
C ASN A 89 1.65 -2.70 11.58
N LEU A 90 2.22 -1.76 10.82
CA LEU A 90 1.46 -0.60 10.33
C LEU A 90 0.27 -1.00 9.46
N PHE A 91 0.37 -2.05 8.63
CA PHE A 91 -0.78 -2.57 7.88
C PHE A 91 -1.92 -3.04 8.79
N LYS A 92 -1.59 -3.73 9.89
CA LYS A 92 -2.61 -4.20 10.85
C LYS A 92 -3.31 -3.04 11.54
N ILE A 93 -2.55 -2.01 11.94
CA ILE A 93 -3.08 -0.79 12.54
C ILE A 93 -3.97 -0.04 11.53
N ALA A 94 -3.50 0.16 10.29
CA ALA A 94 -4.26 0.83 9.24
C ALA A 94 -5.55 0.08 8.89
N SER A 95 -5.50 -1.27 8.84
CA SER A 95 -6.66 -2.11 8.54
C SER A 95 -7.74 -1.96 9.60
N ARG A 96 -7.37 -2.06 10.89
CA ARG A 96 -8.32 -1.83 11.98
C ARG A 96 -8.97 -0.44 11.89
N TYR A 97 -8.17 0.58 11.65
CA TYR A 97 -8.65 1.95 11.60
C TYR A 97 -9.60 2.20 10.41
N LYS A 98 -9.28 1.69 9.22
CA LYS A 98 -10.04 1.99 8.00
C LYS A 98 -11.06 0.92 7.59
N ILE A 99 -10.74 -0.36 7.74
CA ILE A 99 -11.60 -1.46 7.30
C ILE A 99 -12.57 -1.82 8.40
N ASP A 100 -12.06 -2.07 9.59
CA ASP A 100 -12.88 -2.47 10.73
C ASP A 100 -13.61 -1.27 11.34
N ARG A 101 -13.15 -0.04 11.05
CA ARG A 101 -13.66 1.23 11.61
C ARG A 101 -13.67 1.24 13.15
N GLU A 102 -12.72 0.51 13.74
CA GLU A 102 -12.57 0.45 15.17
C GLU A 102 -11.56 1.48 15.66
N SER A 103 -11.77 1.96 16.88
CA SER A 103 -10.84 2.87 17.54
C SER A 103 -9.50 2.20 17.83
N ILE A 104 -8.43 2.97 17.77
CA ILE A 104 -7.08 2.56 18.16
C ILE A 104 -6.80 3.13 19.55
N ASP A 105 -6.68 2.27 20.52
CA ASP A 105 -6.22 2.61 21.86
C ASP A 105 -4.77 2.13 22.10
N ILE A 106 -4.22 2.47 23.25
CA ILE A 106 -2.86 2.08 23.62
C ILE A 106 -2.69 0.55 23.72
N ASN A 107 -3.74 -0.18 24.12
CA ASN A 107 -3.67 -1.64 24.23
C ASN A 107 -3.57 -2.29 22.85
N TYR A 108 -4.20 -1.68 21.85
CA TYR A 108 -4.04 -2.16 20.47
C TYR A 108 -2.64 -1.85 19.93
N ILE A 109 -2.12 -0.64 20.20
CA ILE A 109 -0.74 -0.29 19.84
C ILE A 109 0.26 -1.24 20.51
N GLN A 110 0.03 -1.64 21.77
CA GLN A 110 0.89 -2.57 22.49
C GLN A 110 1.04 -3.93 21.78
N LYS A 111 0.00 -4.42 21.11
CA LYS A 111 0.07 -5.67 20.34
C LYS A 111 0.97 -5.58 19.10
N PHE A 112 1.10 -4.40 18.53
CA PHE A 112 1.76 -4.18 17.23
C PHE A 112 2.86 -3.11 17.28
N GLY A 113 3.27 -2.64 18.47
CA GLY A 113 4.25 -1.57 18.64
C GLY A 113 5.70 -1.96 18.35
N LEU A 114 6.02 -3.25 18.27
CA LEU A 114 7.37 -3.72 17.95
C LEU A 114 7.76 -3.36 16.50
N GLY A 115 8.95 -2.78 16.33
CA GLY A 115 9.41 -2.28 15.03
C GLY A 115 8.76 -0.94 14.62
N ILE A 116 7.99 -0.32 15.53
CA ILE A 116 7.33 0.97 15.30
C ILE A 116 7.94 2.04 16.19
N LEU A 117 8.19 3.20 15.58
CA LEU A 117 8.51 4.46 16.24
C LEU A 117 7.26 5.33 16.25
N GLY A 118 6.94 5.93 17.41
CA GLY A 118 5.81 6.86 17.54
C GLY A 118 6.30 8.30 17.79
N ILE A 119 5.58 9.26 17.24
CA ILE A 119 5.75 10.68 17.52
C ILE A 119 4.41 11.27 17.96
N LEU A 120 4.40 11.91 19.13
CA LEU A 120 3.25 12.62 19.67
C LEU A 120 3.53 14.11 19.70
N SER A 121 2.57 14.92 19.29
CA SER A 121 2.76 16.38 19.32
C SER A 121 2.82 16.96 20.74
N ALA A 122 3.67 17.96 20.94
CA ALA A 122 3.80 18.70 22.19
C ALA A 122 2.50 19.45 22.55
N ASP A 123 1.71 19.85 21.56
CA ASP A 123 0.42 20.52 21.75
C ASP A 123 -0.74 19.53 22.06
N SER A 124 -0.46 18.21 22.05
CA SER A 124 -1.47 17.21 22.39
C SER A 124 -1.96 17.38 23.83
N ILE A 125 -3.26 17.12 24.05
CA ILE A 125 -3.87 17.22 25.38
C ILE A 125 -3.18 16.34 26.44
N ILE A 126 -2.51 15.25 26.02
CA ILE A 126 -1.77 14.37 26.90
C ILE A 126 -0.52 15.05 27.46
N VAL A 127 0.22 15.76 26.60
CA VAL A 127 1.41 16.50 26.99
C VAL A 127 1.04 17.75 27.76
N GLN A 128 0.04 18.52 27.28
CA GLN A 128 -0.42 19.75 27.92
C GLN A 128 -0.97 19.51 29.32
N ASN A 129 -1.68 18.43 29.55
CA ASN A 129 -2.19 18.02 30.87
C ASN A 129 -1.16 17.26 31.70
N GLN A 130 0.08 17.18 31.27
CA GLN A 130 1.20 16.50 31.95
C GLN A 130 0.86 15.07 32.41
N ASN A 131 0.17 14.30 31.57
CA ASN A 131 -0.23 12.92 31.90
C ASN A 131 0.99 11.97 31.85
N SER A 132 1.87 12.09 32.84
CA SER A 132 3.14 11.37 32.90
C SER A 132 2.98 9.85 32.86
N ALA A 133 1.93 9.30 33.47
CA ALA A 133 1.68 7.86 33.46
C ALA A 133 1.41 7.35 32.05
N TYR A 134 0.57 8.04 31.29
CA TYR A 134 0.23 7.66 29.92
C TYR A 134 1.41 7.86 28.96
N LEU A 135 2.18 8.94 29.12
CA LEU A 135 3.40 9.17 28.34
C LEU A 135 4.44 8.07 28.56
N LYS A 136 4.64 7.63 29.80
CA LYS A 136 5.52 6.48 30.11
C LYS A 136 5.00 5.18 29.49
N GLN A 137 3.70 4.93 29.56
CA GLN A 137 3.08 3.77 28.95
C GLN A 137 3.26 3.76 27.42
N LEU A 138 3.12 4.90 26.72
CA LEU A 138 3.41 5.02 25.29
C LEU A 138 4.88 4.71 24.97
N LYS A 139 5.81 5.23 25.79
CA LYS A 139 7.23 4.96 25.66
C LYS A 139 7.56 3.47 25.78
N GLU A 140 6.93 2.76 26.72
CA GLU A 140 7.15 1.32 26.96
C GLU A 140 6.48 0.44 25.89
N THR A 141 5.42 0.96 25.24
CA THR A 141 4.64 0.23 24.24
C THR A 141 5.33 0.17 22.87
N LEU A 142 6.14 1.16 22.53
CA LEU A 142 6.77 1.33 21.23
C LEU A 142 8.27 1.01 21.26
N SER A 143 8.82 0.60 20.13
CA SER A 143 10.27 0.41 20.02
C SER A 143 11.06 1.71 20.22
N LYS A 144 10.47 2.85 19.86
CA LYS A 144 10.99 4.19 20.10
C LYS A 144 9.85 5.20 20.17
N PHE A 145 9.98 6.24 20.99
CA PHE A 145 8.96 7.26 21.18
C PHE A 145 9.56 8.64 21.33
N PHE A 146 9.00 9.63 20.64
CA PHE A 146 9.42 11.03 20.66
C PHE A 146 8.23 11.97 20.87
N ILE A 147 8.52 13.14 21.40
CA ILE A 147 7.62 14.28 21.41
C ILE A 147 8.03 15.24 20.30
N SER A 148 7.14 15.60 19.40
CA SER A 148 7.47 16.56 18.34
C SER A 148 7.36 18.00 18.83
N ILE A 149 8.32 18.79 18.43
CA ILE A 149 8.41 20.22 18.68
C ILE A 149 8.32 20.97 17.34
N THR A 150 7.34 21.83 17.21
CA THR A 150 7.15 22.70 16.05
C THR A 150 7.74 24.09 16.29
N SER A 151 7.78 24.92 15.26
CA SER A 151 8.19 26.33 15.40
C SER A 151 7.32 27.11 16.38
N ASN A 152 6.02 26.76 16.46
CA ASN A 152 5.08 27.42 17.39
C ASN A 152 5.38 27.03 18.85
N ASP A 153 5.77 25.80 19.11
CA ASP A 153 6.11 25.32 20.45
C ASP A 153 7.32 26.05 21.01
N LEU A 154 8.28 26.45 20.14
CA LEU A 154 9.47 27.20 20.53
C LEU A 154 9.17 28.62 21.02
N ASN A 155 8.03 29.18 20.65
CA ASN A 155 7.59 30.50 21.05
C ASN A 155 6.83 30.50 22.40
N ASN A 156 6.45 29.34 22.93
CA ASN A 156 5.60 29.15 24.10
C ASN A 156 6.36 28.41 25.20
N ASP A 157 6.95 29.13 26.18
CA ASP A 157 7.53 28.52 27.41
C ASP A 157 8.21 27.16 27.22
N TYR A 158 8.88 26.96 26.05
CA TYR A 158 9.48 25.68 25.65
C TYR A 158 10.46 25.14 26.72
N GLU A 159 11.19 26.00 27.40
CA GLU A 159 12.13 25.59 28.43
C GLU A 159 11.45 24.78 29.55
N LYS A 160 10.25 25.17 29.99
CA LYS A 160 9.49 24.41 31.01
C LYS A 160 9.02 23.06 30.50
N LEU A 161 8.59 23.02 29.23
CA LEU A 161 8.20 21.76 28.58
C LEU A 161 9.40 20.85 28.48
N HIS A 162 10.54 21.36 28.04
CA HIS A 162 11.78 20.59 27.93
C HIS A 162 12.22 20.00 29.28
N GLU A 163 12.20 20.79 30.37
CA GLU A 163 12.49 20.31 31.72
C GLU A 163 11.57 19.17 32.14
N TYR A 164 10.28 19.31 31.87
CA TYR A 164 9.28 18.27 32.17
C TYR A 164 9.52 16.99 31.37
N LEU A 165 9.73 17.10 30.06
CA LEU A 165 9.99 15.92 29.19
C LEU A 165 11.30 15.23 29.55
N ASN A 166 12.33 16.01 29.86
CA ASN A 166 13.62 15.49 30.31
C ASN A 166 13.51 14.73 31.65
N TYR A 167 12.74 15.28 32.61
CA TYR A 167 12.43 14.57 33.86
C TYR A 167 11.76 13.21 33.63
N LEU A 168 10.91 13.07 32.60
CA LEU A 168 10.30 11.81 32.20
C LEU A 168 11.26 10.93 31.34
N GLY A 169 12.41 11.43 30.97
CA GLY A 169 13.34 10.76 30.05
C GLY A 169 12.76 10.60 28.65
N LEU A 170 11.92 11.54 28.20
CA LEU A 170 11.35 11.55 26.86
C LEU A 170 12.22 12.35 25.92
N GLU A 171 12.42 11.84 24.71
CA GLU A 171 13.22 12.50 23.68
C GLU A 171 12.30 13.37 22.82
N GLU A 172 12.83 14.48 22.36
CA GLU A 172 12.12 15.48 21.55
C GLU A 172 12.69 15.50 20.15
N VAL A 173 11.87 15.86 19.15
CA VAL A 173 12.28 15.96 17.76
C VAL A 173 11.68 17.16 17.07
N ALA A 174 12.46 17.87 16.26
CA ALA A 174 11.94 18.92 15.39
C ALA A 174 10.95 18.33 14.39
N LEU A 175 9.81 19.00 14.20
CA LEU A 175 8.79 18.59 13.26
C LEU A 175 8.21 19.79 12.52
N GLN A 176 8.05 19.63 11.20
CA GLN A 176 7.32 20.55 10.32
C GLN A 176 6.19 19.77 9.65
N ASP A 177 4.95 20.20 9.88
CA ASP A 177 3.78 19.67 9.18
C ASP A 177 3.75 20.26 7.76
N THR A 178 3.74 19.41 6.75
CA THR A 178 3.74 19.82 5.34
C THR A 178 2.47 19.36 4.65
N ARG A 179 1.74 20.32 4.04
CA ARG A 179 0.46 20.11 3.37
C ARG A 179 0.40 20.74 1.97
N TYR A 180 1.37 21.56 1.62
CA TYR A 180 1.56 22.15 0.28
C TYR A 180 3.04 22.46 0.03
N LEU A 181 3.41 22.75 -1.22
CA LEU A 181 4.82 22.84 -1.60
C LEU A 181 5.40 24.24 -1.42
N ASP A 182 4.73 25.24 -1.94
CA ASP A 182 5.23 26.61 -2.01
C ASP A 182 4.22 27.61 -1.42
N SER A 183 4.67 28.79 -1.02
CA SER A 183 3.81 29.82 -0.43
C SER A 183 2.65 30.26 -1.34
N SER A 184 2.83 30.15 -2.66
CA SER A 184 1.78 30.42 -3.66
C SER A 184 0.59 29.45 -3.57
N ASP A 185 0.77 28.28 -2.94
CA ASP A 185 -0.27 27.25 -2.83
C ASP A 185 -1.23 27.53 -1.66
N PHE A 186 -0.93 28.54 -0.83
CA PHE A 186 -1.69 28.84 0.39
C PHE A 186 -3.17 29.11 0.11
N GLU A 187 -3.49 29.93 -0.90
CA GLU A 187 -4.88 30.21 -1.26
C GLU A 187 -5.62 28.94 -1.71
N SER A 188 -4.96 28.10 -2.51
CA SER A 188 -5.52 26.82 -2.94
C SER A 188 -5.75 25.88 -1.75
N TYR A 189 -4.86 25.90 -0.76
CA TYR A 189 -5.03 25.14 0.46
C TYR A 189 -6.20 25.66 1.31
N GLN A 190 -6.41 26.97 1.39
CA GLN A 190 -7.61 27.56 2.06
C GLN A 190 -8.90 27.09 1.38
N VAL A 191 -8.94 27.07 0.04
CA VAL A 191 -10.10 26.58 -0.71
C VAL A 191 -10.33 25.09 -0.41
N LEU A 192 -9.27 24.26 -0.42
CA LEU A 192 -9.37 22.86 -0.06
C LEU A 192 -9.97 22.67 1.35
N ARG A 193 -9.50 23.44 2.31
CA ARG A 193 -10.03 23.43 3.69
C ARG A 193 -11.49 23.85 3.76
N ALA A 194 -11.88 24.88 3.01
CA ALA A 194 -13.25 25.36 2.93
C ALA A 194 -14.20 24.26 2.40
N ILE A 195 -13.80 23.57 1.35
CA ILE A 195 -14.54 22.44 0.79
C ILE A 195 -14.64 21.30 1.83
N SER A 196 -13.52 20.95 2.49
CA SER A 196 -13.47 19.90 3.51
C SER A 196 -14.40 20.18 4.71
N GLU A 197 -14.50 21.44 5.13
CA GLU A 197 -15.30 21.87 6.28
C GLU A 197 -16.72 22.31 5.90
N ASN A 198 -17.06 22.29 4.61
CA ASN A 198 -18.31 22.83 4.06
C ASN A 198 -18.60 24.26 4.52
N LYS A 199 -17.58 25.13 4.42
CA LYS A 199 -17.61 26.53 4.81
C LYS A 199 -17.22 27.46 3.65
N ASN A 200 -17.48 28.75 3.79
CA ASN A 200 -16.89 29.74 2.87
C ASN A 200 -15.40 29.90 3.14
N VAL A 201 -14.61 30.22 2.11
CA VAL A 201 -13.15 30.39 2.23
C VAL A 201 -12.80 31.49 3.27
N ASN A 202 -13.58 32.55 3.35
CA ASN A 202 -13.38 33.64 4.31
C ASN A 202 -13.63 33.25 5.77
N ASP A 203 -14.36 32.16 6.01
CA ASP A 203 -14.68 31.65 7.34
C ASP A 203 -13.66 30.62 7.85
N ILE A 204 -12.69 30.24 7.00
CA ILE A 204 -11.64 29.30 7.36
C ILE A 204 -10.58 30.02 8.20
N LYS A 205 -10.47 29.58 9.44
CA LYS A 205 -9.38 30.00 10.33
C LYS A 205 -8.23 29.00 10.16
N ILE A 206 -7.13 29.44 9.56
CA ILE A 206 -5.86 28.73 9.60
C ILE A 206 -5.12 29.22 10.85
N ASP A 207 -4.59 28.31 11.62
CA ASP A 207 -3.96 28.52 12.93
C ASP A 207 -2.66 29.36 12.92
N GLY A 208 -2.35 29.99 11.80
CA GLY A 208 -1.14 30.80 11.61
C GLY A 208 0.12 29.98 11.35
N GLN A 209 0.01 28.65 11.27
CA GLN A 209 1.13 27.79 10.89
C GLN A 209 1.41 27.87 9.39
N ASP A 210 2.68 27.86 9.05
CA ASP A 210 3.14 27.71 7.67
C ASP A 210 3.31 26.22 7.36
N TYR A 211 2.40 25.68 6.55
CA TYR A 211 2.35 24.27 6.17
C TYR A 211 3.10 23.95 4.86
N ARG A 212 3.88 24.90 4.33
CA ARG A 212 4.69 24.66 3.14
C ARG A 212 5.89 23.75 3.43
N LEU A 213 6.42 23.14 2.39
CA LEU A 213 7.65 22.38 2.49
C LEU A 213 8.86 23.34 2.66
N TYR A 214 9.51 23.33 3.83
CA TYR A 214 10.72 24.13 4.07
C TYR A 214 11.91 23.55 3.34
N SER A 215 12.88 24.39 2.95
CA SER A 215 14.21 23.92 2.62
C SER A 215 14.94 23.37 3.86
N THR A 216 15.92 22.51 3.67
CA THR A 216 16.74 22.01 4.79
C THR A 216 17.43 23.12 5.58
N ASN A 217 17.83 24.20 4.91
CA ASN A 217 18.43 25.36 5.56
C ASN A 217 17.42 26.10 6.43
N GLU A 218 16.20 26.36 5.92
CA GLU A 218 15.12 26.99 6.72
C GLU A 218 14.77 26.11 7.91
N TYR A 219 14.64 24.79 7.71
CA TYR A 219 14.34 23.84 8.77
C TYR A 219 15.41 23.86 9.88
N ILE A 220 16.70 23.82 9.52
CA ILE A 220 17.80 23.87 10.47
C ILE A 220 17.82 25.23 11.20
N ASN A 221 17.61 26.34 10.48
CA ASN A 221 17.61 27.68 11.07
C ASN A 221 16.46 27.88 12.07
N THR A 222 15.29 27.30 11.80
CA THR A 222 14.13 27.36 12.71
C THR A 222 14.45 26.74 14.07
N PHE A 223 15.22 25.65 14.09
CA PHE A 223 15.52 24.92 15.32
C PHE A 223 16.97 25.10 15.80
N ASN A 224 17.69 26.12 15.30
CA ASN A 224 19.11 26.31 15.57
C ASN A 224 19.45 26.51 17.05
N LYS A 225 18.53 27.08 17.85
CA LYS A 225 18.67 27.27 19.29
C LYS A 225 18.75 25.93 20.05
N TYR A 226 18.14 24.87 19.49
CA TYR A 226 18.05 23.54 20.11
C TYR A 226 18.55 22.45 19.15
N PRO A 227 19.87 22.36 18.89
CA PRO A 227 20.43 21.46 17.87
C PRO A 227 20.09 19.98 18.07
N TYR A 228 19.86 19.54 19.31
CA TYR A 228 19.50 18.16 19.61
C TYR A 228 18.17 17.73 18.98
N LEU A 229 17.23 18.66 18.72
CA LEU A 229 16.01 18.37 18.01
C LEU A 229 16.27 17.92 16.57
N ILE A 230 17.28 18.53 15.92
CA ILE A 230 17.74 18.16 14.59
C ILE A 230 18.53 16.84 14.63
N GLU A 231 19.38 16.64 15.66
CA GLU A 231 20.11 15.37 15.80
C GLU A 231 19.15 14.19 16.00
N ASN A 232 18.07 14.38 16.75
CA ASN A 232 17.02 13.36 16.90
C ASN A 232 16.25 13.10 15.60
N ASN A 233 16.02 14.10 14.75
CA ASN A 233 15.52 13.89 13.40
C ASN A 233 16.45 12.99 12.58
N LYS A 234 17.76 13.28 12.59
CA LYS A 234 18.78 12.46 11.94
C LYS A 234 18.84 11.04 12.51
N LEU A 235 18.60 10.87 13.80
CA LEU A 235 18.52 9.56 14.47
C LEU A 235 17.31 8.78 13.92
N ILE A 236 16.14 9.38 13.83
CA ILE A 236 14.93 8.75 13.26
C ILE A 236 15.20 8.28 11.83
N VAL A 237 15.84 9.12 11.00
CA VAL A 237 16.24 8.73 9.64
C VAL A 237 17.14 7.48 9.64
N LYS A 238 18.06 7.33 10.60
CA LYS A 238 18.89 6.14 10.72
C LYS A 238 18.13 4.89 11.16
N LEU A 239 17.14 5.06 12.03
CA LEU A 239 16.35 3.97 12.60
C LEU A 239 15.35 3.39 11.60
N CYS A 240 14.81 4.20 10.69
CA CYS A 240 13.80 3.76 9.73
C CYS A 240 14.45 3.21 8.45
N ASN A 241 14.32 1.89 8.22
CA ASN A 241 14.98 1.17 7.12
C ASN A 241 14.04 0.12 6.49
N VAL A 242 12.89 0.55 6.01
CA VAL A 242 11.96 -0.33 5.27
C VAL A 242 12.51 -0.62 3.88
N SER A 243 12.50 -1.88 3.48
CA SER A 243 12.87 -2.33 2.13
C SER A 243 11.73 -3.12 1.51
N ILE A 244 11.05 -2.50 0.55
CA ILE A 244 9.96 -3.16 -0.18
C ILE A 244 10.56 -3.84 -1.39
N LYS A 245 10.68 -5.18 -1.32
CA LYS A 245 11.15 -6.01 -2.42
C LYS A 245 9.97 -6.40 -3.30
N ASN A 246 10.21 -6.50 -4.59
CA ASN A 246 9.29 -7.15 -5.51
C ASN A 246 9.75 -8.61 -5.66
N ASP A 247 9.11 -9.51 -4.94
CA ASP A 247 9.44 -10.94 -4.97
C ASP A 247 8.92 -11.65 -6.26
N GLY A 248 8.48 -10.88 -7.25
CA GLY A 248 7.92 -11.41 -8.49
C GLY A 248 6.44 -11.80 -8.37
N LEU A 249 5.99 -12.64 -9.28
CA LEU A 249 4.61 -13.14 -9.28
C LEU A 249 4.48 -14.30 -8.28
N LEU A 250 3.70 -14.08 -7.23
CA LEU A 250 3.33 -15.10 -6.25
C LEU A 250 2.02 -15.76 -6.71
N LEU A 251 2.13 -16.73 -7.61
CA LEU A 251 0.99 -17.52 -8.03
C LEU A 251 0.72 -18.66 -7.03
N PRO A 252 -0.55 -18.98 -6.72
CA PRO A 252 -0.87 -20.16 -5.96
C PRO A 252 -0.52 -21.41 -6.77
N GLU A 253 0.01 -22.42 -6.10
CA GLU A 253 0.28 -23.73 -6.69
C GLU A 253 -1.01 -24.54 -6.82
N PHE A 254 -1.14 -25.26 -7.93
CA PHE A 254 -2.24 -26.19 -8.13
C PHE A 254 -1.88 -27.53 -7.48
N ASP A 255 -2.71 -28.00 -6.55
CA ASP A 255 -2.49 -29.28 -5.89
C ASP A 255 -2.70 -30.45 -6.88
N SER A 256 -1.62 -30.96 -7.43
CA SER A 256 -1.59 -32.14 -8.30
C SER A 256 -0.49 -33.11 -7.89
N LYS A 257 -0.71 -34.40 -8.17
CA LYS A 257 0.29 -35.45 -7.96
C LYS A 257 1.45 -35.39 -8.98
N LEU A 258 1.25 -34.67 -10.07
CA LEU A 258 2.22 -34.46 -11.15
C LEU A 258 2.72 -33.03 -11.13
N ASN A 259 3.88 -32.81 -11.75
CA ASN A 259 4.32 -31.42 -12.04
C ASN A 259 3.27 -30.70 -12.86
N ALA A 260 3.01 -29.42 -12.55
CA ALA A 260 1.95 -28.63 -13.17
C ALA A 260 2.07 -28.58 -14.70
N ASP A 261 3.30 -28.42 -15.24
CA ASP A 261 3.55 -28.40 -16.69
C ASP A 261 3.15 -29.72 -17.36
N GLU A 262 3.52 -30.85 -16.75
CA GLU A 262 3.21 -32.18 -17.29
C GLU A 262 1.72 -32.46 -17.20
N TYR A 263 1.08 -32.04 -16.11
CA TYR A 263 -0.35 -32.23 -15.95
C TYR A 263 -1.16 -31.35 -16.93
N LEU A 264 -0.75 -30.11 -17.10
CA LEU A 264 -1.36 -29.21 -18.08
C LEU A 264 -1.23 -29.76 -19.50
N LYS A 265 -0.04 -30.26 -19.86
CA LYS A 265 0.23 -30.88 -21.16
C LYS A 265 -0.68 -32.11 -21.41
N ALA A 266 -0.78 -33.01 -20.43
CA ALA A 266 -1.63 -34.19 -20.54
C ALA A 266 -3.11 -33.82 -20.71
N LEU A 267 -3.61 -32.83 -19.94
CA LEU A 267 -4.98 -32.33 -20.06
C LEU A 267 -5.23 -31.67 -21.41
N CYS A 268 -4.26 -30.92 -21.92
CA CYS A 268 -4.37 -30.22 -23.21
C CYS A 268 -4.58 -31.21 -24.35
N PHE A 269 -3.72 -32.22 -24.49
CA PHE A 269 -3.85 -33.21 -25.57
C PHE A 269 -5.11 -34.05 -25.44
N LYS A 270 -5.47 -34.51 -24.24
CA LYS A 270 -6.74 -35.19 -23.99
C LYS A 270 -7.96 -34.31 -24.37
N GLY A 271 -7.88 -32.99 -24.11
CA GLY A 271 -8.91 -32.06 -24.45
C GLY A 271 -9.03 -31.84 -25.95
N LEU A 272 -7.91 -31.76 -26.68
CA LEU A 272 -7.91 -31.69 -28.16
C LEU A 272 -8.53 -32.92 -28.80
N GLU A 273 -8.14 -34.11 -28.37
CA GLU A 273 -8.75 -35.36 -28.85
C GLU A 273 -10.26 -35.37 -28.64
N LYS A 274 -10.71 -34.99 -27.45
CA LYS A 274 -12.15 -34.95 -27.13
C LYS A 274 -12.92 -33.95 -28.00
N ARG A 275 -12.32 -32.79 -28.37
CA ARG A 275 -12.98 -31.74 -29.12
C ARG A 275 -12.93 -31.90 -30.64
N LEU A 276 -11.84 -32.48 -31.15
CA LEU A 276 -11.58 -32.54 -32.57
C LEU A 276 -11.67 -33.99 -33.14
N GLY A 277 -11.62 -35.01 -32.29
CA GLY A 277 -11.50 -36.40 -32.71
C GLY A 277 -10.12 -36.69 -33.30
N ASN A 278 -9.92 -36.43 -34.58
CA ASN A 278 -8.62 -36.51 -35.22
C ASN A 278 -7.90 -35.15 -35.17
N VAL A 279 -6.76 -35.10 -34.47
CA VAL A 279 -6.00 -33.88 -34.26
C VAL A 279 -4.92 -33.76 -35.32
N SER A 280 -5.00 -32.78 -36.22
CA SER A 280 -4.01 -32.57 -37.25
C SER A 280 -2.70 -31.97 -36.71
N ASP A 281 -1.60 -32.13 -37.44
CA ASP A 281 -0.27 -31.65 -37.07
C ASP A 281 -0.25 -30.14 -36.74
N ARG A 282 -1.04 -29.33 -37.45
CA ARG A 282 -1.17 -27.89 -37.19
C ARG A 282 -1.64 -27.58 -35.75
N TYR A 283 -2.55 -28.39 -35.21
CA TYR A 283 -3.02 -28.22 -33.82
C TYR A 283 -1.97 -28.69 -32.82
N ILE A 284 -1.28 -29.79 -33.15
CA ILE A 284 -0.20 -30.35 -32.30
C ILE A 284 0.95 -29.36 -32.17
N GLU A 285 1.44 -28.83 -33.29
CA GLU A 285 2.53 -27.82 -33.31
C GLU A 285 2.15 -26.56 -32.51
N ARG A 286 0.92 -26.05 -32.74
CA ARG A 286 0.43 -24.89 -32.01
C ARG A 286 0.31 -25.18 -30.50
N ALA A 287 -0.21 -26.31 -30.09
CA ALA A 287 -0.31 -26.70 -28.68
C ALA A 287 1.07 -26.80 -28.01
N ILE A 288 2.04 -27.42 -28.67
CA ILE A 288 3.42 -27.51 -28.17
C ILE A 288 4.02 -26.12 -27.99
N LYS A 289 3.89 -25.23 -28.98
CA LYS A 289 4.38 -23.85 -28.89
C LYS A 289 3.77 -23.08 -27.73
N GLU A 290 2.44 -23.18 -27.54
CA GLU A 290 1.75 -22.50 -26.43
C GLU A 290 2.16 -23.06 -25.08
N LEU A 291 2.22 -24.41 -24.93
CA LEU A 291 2.64 -25.06 -23.69
C LEU A 291 4.08 -24.71 -23.32
N ASP A 292 5.01 -24.65 -24.29
CA ASP A 292 6.39 -24.20 -24.06
C ASP A 292 6.46 -22.74 -23.57
N THR A 293 5.65 -21.87 -24.16
CA THR A 293 5.55 -20.47 -23.73
C THR A 293 4.98 -20.37 -22.30
N ILE A 294 3.88 -21.05 -22.00
CA ILE A 294 3.26 -21.07 -20.69
C ILE A 294 4.25 -21.57 -19.63
N LYS A 295 4.99 -22.65 -19.93
CA LYS A 295 6.03 -23.21 -19.08
C LYS A 295 7.16 -22.20 -18.82
N LYS A 296 7.72 -21.58 -19.86
CA LYS A 296 8.79 -20.58 -19.73
C LYS A 296 8.39 -19.38 -18.91
N MET A 297 7.11 -19.00 -18.96
CA MET A 297 6.56 -17.89 -18.19
C MET A 297 6.08 -18.30 -16.78
N GLY A 298 6.06 -19.60 -16.44
CA GLY A 298 5.66 -20.10 -15.12
C GLY A 298 4.15 -20.03 -14.84
N PHE A 299 3.30 -20.14 -15.88
CA PHE A 299 1.85 -19.96 -15.73
C PHE A 299 1.03 -21.26 -15.75
N ALA A 300 1.67 -22.43 -15.69
CA ALA A 300 0.95 -23.71 -15.72
C ALA A 300 -0.09 -23.83 -14.61
N ASP A 301 0.28 -23.49 -13.37
CA ASP A 301 -0.63 -23.51 -12.22
C ASP A 301 -1.83 -22.57 -12.41
N TYR A 302 -1.61 -21.40 -12.98
CA TYR A 302 -2.69 -20.44 -13.28
C TYR A 302 -3.73 -21.05 -14.24
N PHE A 303 -3.28 -21.66 -15.33
CA PHE A 303 -4.19 -22.36 -16.27
C PHE A 303 -4.94 -23.50 -15.60
N LEU A 304 -4.29 -24.26 -14.74
CA LEU A 304 -4.91 -25.39 -14.03
C LEU A 304 -5.96 -24.92 -13.04
N ILE A 305 -5.72 -23.82 -12.32
CA ILE A 305 -6.67 -23.21 -11.39
C ILE A 305 -7.90 -22.72 -12.15
N VAL A 306 -7.68 -22.02 -13.28
CA VAL A 306 -8.78 -21.53 -14.14
C VAL A 306 -9.60 -22.70 -14.69
N TRP A 307 -8.92 -23.73 -15.22
CA TRP A 307 -9.59 -24.94 -15.68
C TRP A 307 -10.42 -25.62 -14.59
N ASP A 308 -9.93 -25.66 -13.38
CA ASP A 308 -10.59 -26.37 -12.28
C ASP A 308 -11.94 -25.72 -11.93
N TYR A 309 -11.99 -24.40 -11.75
CA TYR A 309 -13.26 -23.75 -11.41
C TYR A 309 -14.22 -23.66 -12.60
N VAL A 310 -13.72 -23.56 -13.84
CA VAL A 310 -14.58 -23.68 -15.03
C VAL A 310 -15.17 -25.08 -15.15
N LYS A 311 -14.36 -26.12 -14.88
CA LYS A 311 -14.83 -27.51 -14.84
C LYS A 311 -15.87 -27.72 -13.72
N PHE A 312 -15.66 -27.14 -12.55
CA PHE A 312 -16.63 -27.16 -11.46
C PHE A 312 -17.94 -26.53 -11.91
N ALA A 313 -17.92 -25.31 -12.47
CA ALA A 313 -19.11 -24.63 -12.96
C ALA A 313 -19.87 -25.48 -13.99
N LYS A 314 -19.19 -25.98 -15.03
CA LYS A 314 -19.80 -26.81 -16.07
C LYS A 314 -20.39 -28.13 -15.51
N LYS A 315 -19.72 -28.76 -14.51
CA LYS A 315 -20.24 -29.96 -13.84
C LYS A 315 -21.44 -29.70 -12.94
N SER A 316 -21.53 -28.51 -12.37
CA SER A 316 -22.65 -28.07 -11.53
C SER A 316 -23.84 -27.53 -12.35
N GLY A 317 -23.76 -27.58 -13.68
CA GLY A 317 -24.82 -27.09 -14.57
C GLY A 317 -24.82 -25.57 -14.77
N ILE A 318 -23.80 -24.87 -14.22
CA ILE A 318 -23.66 -23.41 -14.35
C ILE A 318 -23.17 -23.11 -15.76
N LEU A 319 -23.87 -22.19 -16.44
CA LEU A 319 -23.49 -21.74 -17.79
C LEU A 319 -22.16 -20.97 -17.71
N VAL A 320 -21.28 -21.24 -18.67
CA VAL A 320 -20.01 -20.53 -18.81
C VAL A 320 -19.96 -19.88 -20.18
N GLY A 321 -19.63 -18.61 -20.22
CA GLY A 321 -19.49 -17.88 -21.48
C GLY A 321 -18.43 -18.50 -22.41
N PRO A 322 -18.54 -18.33 -23.74
CA PRO A 322 -17.65 -18.99 -24.72
C PRO A 322 -16.21 -18.44 -24.68
N GLY A 323 -15.97 -17.42 -23.94
CA GLY A 323 -14.68 -16.72 -23.81
C GLY A 323 -14.74 -15.31 -24.39
N ARG A 324 -14.03 -14.40 -23.76
CA ARG A 324 -13.88 -12.99 -24.17
C ARG A 324 -12.44 -12.49 -23.92
N GLY A 325 -12.17 -11.23 -24.28
CA GLY A 325 -10.84 -10.65 -24.14
C GLY A 325 -9.80 -11.37 -25.00
N SER A 326 -8.60 -11.62 -24.46
CA SER A 326 -7.49 -12.28 -25.17
C SER A 326 -7.46 -13.79 -25.00
N ALA A 327 -8.14 -14.36 -24.02
CA ALA A 327 -8.13 -15.80 -23.72
C ALA A 327 -8.55 -16.72 -24.89
N PRO A 328 -9.54 -16.35 -25.76
CA PRO A 328 -9.88 -17.13 -26.95
C PRO A 328 -8.72 -17.34 -27.94
N ALA A 329 -7.64 -16.58 -27.86
CA ALA A 329 -6.48 -16.75 -28.73
C ALA A 329 -5.58 -17.94 -28.33
N SER A 330 -5.84 -18.56 -27.17
CA SER A 330 -5.09 -19.73 -26.67
C SER A 330 -5.77 -21.05 -27.05
N LEU A 331 -5.04 -21.91 -27.73
CA LEU A 331 -5.44 -23.28 -28.02
C LEU A 331 -5.46 -24.13 -26.75
N VAL A 332 -4.57 -23.86 -25.81
CA VAL A 332 -4.58 -24.52 -24.49
C VAL A 332 -5.86 -24.18 -23.74
N SER A 333 -6.29 -22.92 -23.69
CA SER A 333 -7.58 -22.53 -23.09
C SER A 333 -8.77 -23.21 -23.76
N TYR A 334 -8.75 -23.30 -25.09
CA TYR A 334 -9.76 -24.03 -25.86
C TYR A 334 -9.78 -25.53 -25.52
N SER A 335 -8.63 -26.19 -25.52
CA SER A 335 -8.52 -27.62 -25.22
C SER A 335 -9.03 -27.99 -23.83
N LEU A 336 -8.72 -27.15 -22.85
CA LEU A 336 -9.16 -27.31 -21.45
C LEU A 336 -10.66 -27.01 -21.23
N GLY A 337 -11.35 -26.46 -22.22
CA GLY A 337 -12.75 -26.04 -22.08
C GLY A 337 -12.92 -24.75 -21.28
N ILE A 338 -11.86 -23.97 -21.12
CA ILE A 338 -11.92 -22.61 -20.56
C ILE A 338 -12.64 -21.69 -21.55
N THR A 339 -12.31 -21.82 -22.85
CA THR A 339 -13.00 -21.13 -23.95
C THR A 339 -13.62 -22.14 -24.91
N ASP A 340 -14.63 -21.70 -25.66
CA ASP A 340 -15.30 -22.54 -26.67
C ASP A 340 -15.05 -22.02 -28.12
N ILE A 341 -14.16 -21.05 -28.28
CA ILE A 341 -13.75 -20.48 -29.57
C ILE A 341 -12.45 -21.15 -30.02
N ASP A 342 -12.47 -21.81 -31.18
CA ASP A 342 -11.29 -22.41 -31.79
C ASP A 342 -10.35 -21.35 -32.36
N PRO A 343 -9.16 -21.13 -31.78
CA PRO A 343 -8.27 -20.06 -32.23
C PRO A 343 -7.66 -20.30 -33.63
N ILE A 344 -7.54 -21.55 -34.05
CA ILE A 344 -6.95 -21.87 -35.35
C ILE A 344 -7.96 -21.63 -36.45
N LYS A 345 -9.21 -22.03 -36.27
CA LYS A 345 -10.29 -21.75 -37.23
C LYS A 345 -10.55 -20.26 -37.37
N ASN A 346 -10.44 -19.51 -36.29
CA ASN A 346 -10.67 -18.06 -36.25
C ASN A 346 -9.40 -17.23 -36.46
N GLN A 347 -8.27 -17.86 -36.82
CA GLN A 347 -6.98 -17.21 -37.11
C GLN A 347 -6.49 -16.28 -36.01
N LEU A 348 -6.73 -16.63 -34.72
CA LEU A 348 -6.33 -15.85 -33.58
C LEU A 348 -4.85 -16.08 -33.23
N LEU A 349 -4.14 -14.98 -32.92
CA LEU A 349 -2.72 -15.02 -32.61
C LEU A 349 -2.51 -15.16 -31.10
N PHE A 350 -1.81 -16.22 -30.68
CA PHE A 350 -1.51 -16.49 -29.27
C PHE A 350 -0.67 -15.38 -28.60
N GLU A 351 0.20 -14.76 -29.38
CA GLU A 351 1.10 -13.69 -28.93
C GLU A 351 0.34 -12.42 -28.47
N ARG A 352 -0.94 -12.29 -28.79
CA ARG A 352 -1.83 -11.25 -28.23
C ARG A 352 -2.31 -11.58 -26.83
N PHE A 353 -2.28 -12.84 -26.45
CA PHE A 353 -2.67 -13.30 -25.10
C PHE A 353 -1.43 -13.45 -24.21
N LEU A 354 -0.40 -14.17 -24.65
CA LEU A 354 0.87 -14.33 -23.96
C LEU A 354 2.04 -14.07 -24.90
N ASN A 355 2.98 -13.25 -24.44
CA ASN A 355 4.21 -12.94 -25.18
C ASN A 355 5.39 -12.90 -24.19
N ILE A 356 6.44 -13.70 -24.47
CA ILE A 356 7.67 -13.77 -23.64
C ILE A 356 8.38 -12.41 -23.56
N GLU A 357 8.31 -11.62 -24.63
CA GLU A 357 8.94 -10.30 -24.67
C GLU A 357 8.22 -9.26 -23.82
N ARG A 358 6.96 -9.51 -23.50
CA ARG A 358 6.14 -8.66 -22.62
C ARG A 358 5.72 -9.45 -21.40
N ILE A 359 6.51 -9.39 -20.32
CA ILE A 359 6.21 -10.04 -19.06
C ILE A 359 4.99 -9.36 -18.43
N SER A 360 3.82 -9.87 -18.74
CA SER A 360 2.55 -9.50 -18.08
C SER A 360 1.83 -10.79 -17.68
N MET A 361 1.15 -10.73 -16.54
CA MET A 361 0.31 -11.83 -16.09
C MET A 361 -0.82 -12.06 -17.11
N PRO A 362 -1.14 -13.32 -17.48
CA PRO A 362 -2.30 -13.61 -18.31
C PRO A 362 -3.58 -13.18 -17.58
N ASP A 363 -4.51 -12.62 -18.34
CA ASP A 363 -5.84 -12.26 -17.87
C ASP A 363 -6.86 -13.11 -18.61
N ILE A 364 -7.51 -14.02 -17.90
CA ILE A 364 -8.55 -14.91 -18.43
C ILE A 364 -9.90 -14.45 -17.86
N ASP A 365 -10.63 -13.71 -18.65
CA ASP A 365 -11.98 -13.26 -18.35
C ASP A 365 -13.00 -14.38 -18.59
N ILE A 366 -13.84 -14.66 -17.59
CA ILE A 366 -14.87 -15.69 -17.66
C ILE A 366 -16.19 -15.11 -17.19
N ASP A 367 -17.23 -15.30 -18.00
CA ASP A 367 -18.57 -14.83 -17.69
C ASP A 367 -19.38 -15.98 -17.08
N PHE A 368 -20.05 -15.70 -15.97
CA PHE A 368 -21.02 -16.58 -15.31
C PHE A 368 -22.37 -15.85 -15.15
N PRO A 369 -23.50 -16.57 -15.11
CA PRO A 369 -24.78 -15.98 -14.75
C PRO A 369 -24.71 -15.33 -13.36
N ASP A 370 -25.30 -14.15 -13.24
CA ASP A 370 -25.22 -13.34 -12.03
C ASP A 370 -25.76 -14.07 -10.80
N ASN A 371 -26.83 -14.83 -10.96
CA ASN A 371 -27.47 -15.62 -9.90
C ASN A 371 -26.65 -16.86 -9.46
N GLU A 372 -25.66 -17.28 -10.21
CA GLU A 372 -24.86 -18.49 -9.94
C GLU A 372 -23.37 -18.21 -9.72
N ARG A 373 -22.91 -17.00 -10.06
CA ARG A 373 -21.51 -16.57 -9.92
C ARG A 373 -20.96 -16.79 -8.51
N ASP A 374 -21.75 -16.49 -7.49
CA ASP A 374 -21.34 -16.60 -6.09
C ASP A 374 -21.04 -18.05 -5.66
N LEU A 375 -21.64 -19.04 -6.30
CA LEU A 375 -21.33 -20.47 -6.09
C LEU A 375 -19.90 -20.79 -6.55
N VAL A 376 -19.49 -20.22 -7.70
CA VAL A 376 -18.13 -20.40 -8.22
C VAL A 376 -17.11 -19.69 -7.34
N ILE A 377 -17.39 -18.45 -6.91
CA ILE A 377 -16.54 -17.69 -6.00
C ILE A 377 -16.34 -18.44 -4.68
N ARG A 378 -17.41 -18.99 -4.12
CA ARG A 378 -17.34 -19.82 -2.90
C ARG A 378 -16.47 -21.04 -3.09
N TYR A 379 -16.67 -21.78 -4.18
CA TYR A 379 -15.84 -22.94 -4.51
C TYR A 379 -14.34 -22.59 -4.56
N VAL A 380 -13.99 -21.50 -5.24
CA VAL A 380 -12.60 -21.02 -5.32
C VAL A 380 -12.06 -20.66 -3.94
N GLY A 381 -12.85 -19.94 -3.13
CA GLY A 381 -12.48 -19.55 -1.77
C GLY A 381 -12.27 -20.75 -0.84
N GLU A 382 -13.17 -21.74 -0.88
CA GLU A 382 -13.07 -22.97 -0.08
C GLU A 382 -11.86 -23.82 -0.48
N LYS A 383 -11.58 -23.93 -1.79
CA LYS A 383 -10.51 -24.77 -2.30
C LYS A 383 -9.11 -24.15 -2.21
N TYR A 384 -8.98 -22.87 -2.54
CA TYR A 384 -7.69 -22.18 -2.65
C TYR A 384 -7.41 -21.21 -1.49
N GLY A 385 -8.38 -20.97 -0.62
CA GLY A 385 -8.31 -20.09 0.53
C GLY A 385 -9.09 -18.77 0.34
N MET A 386 -9.97 -18.45 1.29
CA MET A 386 -10.77 -17.22 1.27
C MET A 386 -9.92 -15.95 1.24
N ASN A 387 -8.72 -15.98 1.82
CA ASN A 387 -7.75 -14.88 1.81
C ASN A 387 -7.03 -14.68 0.46
N ARG A 388 -7.30 -15.53 -0.53
CA ARG A 388 -6.75 -15.45 -1.90
C ARG A 388 -7.79 -15.03 -2.93
N VAL A 389 -9.01 -14.74 -2.49
CA VAL A 389 -10.11 -14.28 -3.32
C VAL A 389 -10.46 -12.86 -2.91
N ALA A 390 -10.56 -11.96 -3.88
CA ALA A 390 -10.91 -10.55 -3.65
C ALA A 390 -11.88 -10.05 -4.71
N HIS A 391 -12.77 -9.16 -4.29
CA HIS A 391 -13.58 -8.37 -5.21
C HIS A 391 -12.81 -7.11 -5.62
N ILE A 392 -12.86 -6.77 -6.90
CA ILE A 392 -12.36 -5.47 -7.36
C ILE A 392 -13.38 -4.42 -6.94
N ALA A 393 -12.91 -3.37 -6.27
CA ALA A 393 -13.73 -2.21 -5.97
C ALA A 393 -14.06 -1.47 -7.27
N THR A 394 -15.33 -1.31 -7.57
CA THR A 394 -15.83 -0.57 -8.73
C THR A 394 -16.64 0.63 -8.27
#